data_4a298c6681e09e224890f585171ae499
#
_entry.id   4a298c6681e09e224890f585171ae499
#
_cell.length_a   1.000
_cell.length_b   1.000
_cell.length_c   1.000
_cell.angle_alpha   90.00
_cell.angle_beta   90.00
_cell.angle_gamma   90.00
#
_symmetry.space_group_name_H-M   'P 1'
#
loop_
_entity.id
_entity.type
_entity.pdbx_description
1 polymer ?
#
loop_
_entity_poly.entity_id
_entity_poly.type
_entity_poly.pdbx_seq_one_letter_code
_entity_poly.pdbx_strand_id
1 'polypeptide(L)'
;MITFITSLIALVVGFVLYGTFVERVFGIDEKVQTPAVTMADGVDFVPMKPWRIFLVQFLNIAGLGPIFGAIMGIFYGPSAFLWIVLGTIFAGGVHDYLSGMISLRKGGASLPEVVGTELGKGVQIFMRLLSIVLLVLLTTTFLSGPATLLQGLAGLGTMTFQGPLIPIVWVLIIFGYYTLATVLPVDKLIGRFYPIFGGVLLFMGIGIMVVMLSRFGGEMPELTDGLHNRQTNGLPLFPMMFVSIACGAISGFHGTQSPLMARCVTNERQGRWIFYGAMVAEGILALIWAAAAGTMFADPEAGLYGIDGLQAFAAAHPGENIAALVVDRVSRSWLGTIGGILAIIGVIAAPITSGDTALRSARLIVADFMHLSQRPIRNRLMIAIPLFVCVFGMVFVDFNVVWRYFAWTNQTLAVFTLWAGTVFLYKNSRTTNKYPYAYLIALIPALFMTMVSVSYIFIAPEGFHFAKIGLSWVAYLVAGVTTMALLGGFIAWVKINTKQ
;
A
#
# COMPACT_ATOMS: atom_id res chain seq x y z
N MET A 1 -7.20 -20.85 13.56
CA MET A 1 -7.96 -21.12 12.30
C MET A 1 -9.27 -20.31 12.23
N ILE A 2 -10.05 -20.26 13.31
CA ILE A 2 -11.36 -19.57 13.31
C ILE A 2 -11.20 -18.09 12.97
N THR A 3 -10.27 -17.38 13.62
CA THR A 3 -9.98 -15.97 13.33
C THR A 3 -9.60 -15.74 11.86
N PHE A 4 -8.76 -16.58 11.28
CA PHE A 4 -8.35 -16.43 9.89
C PHE A 4 -9.55 -16.61 8.94
N ILE A 5 -10.34 -17.67 9.10
CA ILE A 5 -11.50 -17.94 8.24
C ILE A 5 -12.55 -16.83 8.38
N THR A 6 -12.86 -16.40 9.60
CA THR A 6 -13.82 -15.32 9.82
C THR A 6 -13.32 -14.00 9.25
N SER A 7 -12.03 -13.71 9.33
CA SER A 7 -11.39 -12.54 8.71
C SER A 7 -11.48 -12.59 7.19
N LEU A 8 -11.22 -13.74 6.59
CA LEU A 8 -11.34 -13.94 5.13
C LEU A 8 -12.79 -13.73 4.65
N ILE A 9 -13.74 -14.34 5.35
CA ILE A 9 -15.18 -14.15 5.06
C ILE A 9 -15.56 -12.68 5.22
N ALA A 10 -15.11 -12.00 6.28
CA ALA A 10 -15.41 -10.59 6.53
C ALA A 10 -14.88 -9.69 5.40
N LEU A 11 -13.69 -9.94 4.86
CA LEU A 11 -13.15 -9.20 3.70
C LEU A 11 -14.03 -9.37 2.47
N VAL A 12 -14.45 -10.59 2.14
CA VAL A 12 -15.33 -10.87 1.00
C VAL A 12 -16.71 -10.23 1.19
N VAL A 13 -17.31 -10.41 2.36
CA VAL A 13 -18.61 -9.81 2.71
C VAL A 13 -18.51 -8.27 2.70
N GLY A 14 -17.42 -7.71 3.22
CA GLY A 14 -17.13 -6.28 3.18
C GLY A 14 -17.09 -5.74 1.75
N PHE A 15 -16.43 -6.43 0.82
CA PHE A 15 -16.45 -6.09 -0.60
C PHE A 15 -17.88 -6.07 -1.18
N VAL A 16 -18.64 -7.12 -0.91
CA VAL A 16 -19.99 -7.26 -1.46
C VAL A 16 -20.96 -6.25 -0.86
N LEU A 17 -20.99 -6.08 0.46
CA LEU A 17 -21.97 -5.23 1.13
C LEU A 17 -21.49 -3.79 1.22
N TYR A 18 -20.36 -3.55 1.88
CA TYR A 18 -19.88 -2.19 2.12
C TYR A 18 -19.31 -1.54 0.85
N GLY A 19 -18.61 -2.29 0.01
CA GLY A 19 -18.15 -1.79 -1.29
C GLY A 19 -19.32 -1.38 -2.21
N THR A 20 -20.43 -2.15 -2.21
CA THR A 20 -21.66 -1.77 -2.94
C THR A 20 -22.31 -0.53 -2.33
N PHE A 21 -22.30 -0.39 -1.01
CA PHE A 21 -22.77 0.80 -0.33
C PHE A 21 -21.94 2.04 -0.71
N VAL A 22 -20.61 1.94 -0.69
CA VAL A 22 -19.69 3.02 -1.09
C VAL A 22 -19.94 3.45 -2.54
N GLU A 23 -20.06 2.51 -3.48
CA GLU A 23 -20.39 2.77 -4.89
C GLU A 23 -21.73 3.50 -5.04
N ARG A 24 -22.75 3.04 -4.31
CA ARG A 24 -24.10 3.66 -4.33
C ARG A 24 -24.08 5.07 -3.79
N VAL A 25 -23.36 5.31 -2.71
CA VAL A 25 -23.22 6.62 -2.05
C VAL A 25 -22.43 7.59 -2.94
N PHE A 26 -21.41 7.11 -3.64
CA PHE A 26 -20.65 7.90 -4.61
C PHE A 26 -21.53 8.33 -5.79
N GLY A 27 -22.46 7.50 -6.19
CA GLY A 27 -23.42 7.79 -7.28
C GLY A 27 -22.75 7.72 -8.66
N ILE A 28 -22.46 6.49 -9.12
CA ILE A 28 -21.91 6.26 -10.46
C ILE A 28 -22.90 6.68 -11.56
N ASP A 29 -22.39 7.14 -12.70
CA ASP A 29 -23.13 7.43 -13.91
C ASP A 29 -22.53 6.66 -15.10
N GLU A 30 -23.23 5.64 -15.54
CA GLU A 30 -22.79 4.77 -16.64
C GLU A 30 -22.80 5.45 -18.03
N LYS A 31 -23.47 6.61 -18.15
CA LYS A 31 -23.59 7.36 -19.41
C LYS A 31 -22.42 8.31 -19.64
N VAL A 32 -21.68 8.65 -18.60
CA VAL A 32 -20.52 9.54 -18.70
C VAL A 32 -19.38 8.82 -19.42
N GLN A 33 -18.90 9.45 -20.48
CA GLN A 33 -17.70 8.96 -21.19
C GLN A 33 -16.46 9.22 -20.32
N THR A 34 -15.68 8.16 -20.13
CA THR A 34 -14.47 8.23 -19.32
C THR A 34 -13.29 8.83 -20.08
N PRO A 35 -12.26 9.36 -19.38
CA PRO A 35 -11.05 9.88 -20.00
C PRO A 35 -10.34 8.87 -20.91
N ALA A 36 -10.41 7.59 -20.58
CA ALA A 36 -9.85 6.52 -21.41
C ALA A 36 -10.38 6.55 -22.85
N VAL A 37 -11.64 6.97 -23.04
CA VAL A 37 -12.31 7.04 -24.35
C VAL A 37 -12.15 8.42 -24.98
N THR A 38 -12.37 9.50 -24.19
CA THR A 38 -12.39 10.87 -24.71
C THR A 38 -11.00 11.47 -24.94
N MET A 39 -9.99 11.00 -24.23
CA MET A 39 -8.62 11.52 -24.23
C MET A 39 -7.58 10.48 -24.70
N ALA A 40 -8.02 9.39 -25.35
CA ALA A 40 -7.15 8.31 -25.78
C ALA A 40 -5.93 8.83 -26.57
N ASP A 41 -4.71 8.53 -26.10
CA ASP A 41 -3.44 8.96 -26.71
C ASP A 41 -2.50 7.80 -27.05
N GLY A 42 -2.87 6.56 -26.67
CA GLY A 42 -2.08 5.36 -26.88
C GLY A 42 -0.81 5.26 -26.02
N VAL A 43 -0.65 6.13 -25.01
CA VAL A 43 0.53 6.15 -24.12
C VAL A 43 0.11 6.04 -22.66
N ASP A 44 -0.66 7.00 -22.16
CA ASP A 44 -1.12 7.07 -20.77
C ASP A 44 -2.65 6.89 -20.68
N PHE A 45 -3.39 7.25 -21.71
CA PHE A 45 -4.83 7.05 -21.84
C PHE A 45 -5.12 5.94 -22.85
N VAL A 46 -5.30 4.72 -22.33
CA VAL A 46 -5.46 3.51 -23.15
C VAL A 46 -6.66 2.72 -22.67
N PRO A 47 -7.78 2.64 -23.44
CA PRO A 47 -8.93 1.81 -23.07
C PRO A 47 -8.52 0.34 -22.91
N MET A 48 -8.81 -0.26 -21.76
CA MET A 48 -8.44 -1.64 -21.46
C MET A 48 -9.64 -2.46 -21.00
N LYS A 49 -9.56 -3.81 -21.13
CA LYS A 49 -10.57 -4.72 -20.61
C LYS A 49 -10.57 -4.70 -19.05
N PRO A 50 -11.74 -4.73 -18.38
CA PRO A 50 -11.84 -4.60 -16.92
C PRO A 50 -10.94 -5.55 -16.14
N TRP A 51 -10.87 -6.82 -16.51
CA TRP A 51 -10.04 -7.80 -15.84
C TRP A 51 -8.53 -7.49 -15.92
N ARG A 52 -8.08 -6.87 -17.03
CA ARG A 52 -6.70 -6.44 -17.18
C ARG A 52 -6.41 -5.24 -16.28
N ILE A 53 -7.35 -4.27 -16.22
CA ILE A 53 -7.20 -3.11 -15.34
C ILE A 53 -7.15 -3.57 -13.87
N PHE A 54 -8.05 -4.48 -13.48
CA PHE A 54 -8.02 -5.07 -12.13
C PHE A 54 -6.69 -5.74 -11.82
N LEU A 55 -6.19 -6.59 -12.73
CA LEU A 55 -4.93 -7.29 -12.53
C LEU A 55 -3.74 -6.33 -12.41
N VAL A 56 -3.72 -5.29 -13.27
CA VAL A 56 -2.67 -4.27 -13.22
C VAL A 56 -2.77 -3.46 -11.93
N GLN A 57 -3.97 -3.02 -11.54
CA GLN A 57 -4.18 -2.31 -10.27
C GLN A 57 -3.73 -3.18 -9.10
N PHE A 58 -4.18 -4.43 -9.02
CA PHE A 58 -3.80 -5.38 -7.97
C PHE A 58 -2.27 -5.57 -7.89
N LEU A 59 -1.61 -5.86 -9.00
CA LEU A 59 -0.16 -6.06 -9.02
C LEU A 59 0.64 -4.79 -8.72
N ASN A 60 0.10 -3.61 -9.08
CA ASN A 60 0.75 -2.35 -8.76
C ASN A 60 0.71 -2.03 -7.26
N ILE A 61 -0.38 -2.40 -6.58
CA ILE A 61 -0.53 -2.16 -5.15
C ILE A 61 0.04 -3.30 -4.29
N ALA A 62 -0.10 -4.55 -4.72
CA ALA A 62 0.35 -5.74 -4.01
C ALA A 62 1.89 -5.96 -4.13
N GLY A 63 2.68 -4.95 -3.82
CA GLY A 63 4.14 -5.04 -3.77
C GLY A 63 4.66 -5.75 -2.50
N LEU A 64 5.79 -5.27 -1.95
CA LEU A 64 6.32 -5.80 -0.67
C LEU A 64 5.44 -5.44 0.54
N GLY A 65 4.66 -4.36 0.45
CA GLY A 65 3.91 -3.81 1.56
C GLY A 65 2.95 -4.79 2.25
N PRO A 66 2.01 -5.43 1.53
CA PRO A 66 1.07 -6.38 2.13
C PRO A 66 1.75 -7.66 2.62
N ILE A 67 2.93 -8.00 2.12
CA ILE A 67 3.70 -9.18 2.54
C ILE A 67 4.57 -8.83 3.75
N PHE A 68 5.54 -7.95 3.57
CA PHE A 68 6.48 -7.57 4.63
C PHE A 68 5.80 -6.83 5.77
N GLY A 69 4.88 -5.90 5.44
CA GLY A 69 4.13 -5.16 6.46
C GLY A 69 3.27 -6.07 7.32
N ALA A 70 2.59 -7.06 6.73
CA ALA A 70 1.78 -8.01 7.47
C ALA A 70 2.63 -8.94 8.36
N ILE A 71 3.77 -9.42 7.85
CA ILE A 71 4.76 -10.20 8.63
C ILE A 71 5.27 -9.37 9.82
N MET A 72 5.64 -8.12 9.62
CA MET A 72 6.10 -7.25 10.72
C MET A 72 4.97 -6.83 11.66
N GLY A 73 3.74 -6.75 11.15
CA GLY A 73 2.56 -6.40 11.94
C GLY A 73 2.12 -7.47 12.92
N ILE A 74 2.25 -8.77 12.57
CA ILE A 74 1.85 -9.85 13.46
C ILE A 74 2.72 -9.97 14.72
N PHE A 75 3.91 -9.36 14.73
CA PHE A 75 4.72 -9.24 15.94
C PHE A 75 3.99 -8.52 17.09
N TYR A 76 3.03 -7.66 16.77
CA TYR A 76 2.20 -6.96 17.77
C TYR A 76 1.07 -7.83 18.33
N GLY A 77 0.84 -9.00 17.76
CA GLY A 77 -0.19 -9.93 18.22
C GLY A 77 -1.35 -10.12 17.23
N PRO A 78 -2.35 -10.94 17.61
CA PRO A 78 -3.50 -11.25 16.76
C PRO A 78 -4.39 -10.03 16.40
N SER A 79 -4.27 -8.91 17.12
CA SER A 79 -4.88 -7.62 16.76
C SER A 79 -4.54 -7.14 15.35
N ALA A 80 -3.43 -7.63 14.76
CA ALA A 80 -3.07 -7.42 13.37
C ALA A 80 -4.19 -7.85 12.39
N PHE A 81 -4.87 -8.96 12.67
CA PHE A 81 -5.99 -9.45 11.85
C PHE A 81 -7.16 -8.46 11.84
N LEU A 82 -7.48 -7.86 13.00
CA LEU A 82 -8.53 -6.86 13.08
C LEU A 82 -8.20 -5.65 12.24
N TRP A 83 -6.96 -5.16 12.32
CA TRP A 83 -6.55 -4.01 11.53
C TRP A 83 -6.52 -4.31 10.02
N ILE A 84 -6.02 -5.48 9.60
CA ILE A 84 -6.08 -5.88 8.19
C ILE A 84 -7.53 -5.88 7.70
N VAL A 85 -8.46 -6.48 8.43
CA VAL A 85 -9.87 -6.59 8.00
C VAL A 85 -10.58 -5.24 8.03
N LEU A 86 -10.60 -4.56 9.18
CA LEU A 86 -11.33 -3.30 9.35
C LEU A 86 -10.69 -2.18 8.53
N GLY A 87 -9.36 -2.13 8.51
CA GLY A 87 -8.61 -1.17 7.72
C GLY A 87 -8.88 -1.34 6.22
N THR A 88 -8.81 -2.55 5.70
CA THR A 88 -9.09 -2.84 4.29
C THR A 88 -10.53 -2.45 3.91
N ILE A 89 -11.53 -2.83 4.72
CA ILE A 89 -12.93 -2.59 4.39
C ILE A 89 -13.28 -1.10 4.52
N PHE A 90 -13.01 -0.50 5.68
CA PHE A 90 -13.55 0.82 6.01
C PHE A 90 -12.62 1.98 5.67
N ALA A 91 -11.32 1.72 5.48
CA ALA A 91 -10.35 2.75 5.17
C ALA A 91 -9.70 2.55 3.78
N GLY A 92 -8.99 1.44 3.54
CA GLY A 92 -8.25 1.21 2.30
C GLY A 92 -9.16 1.10 1.07
N GLY A 93 -10.20 0.28 1.14
CA GLY A 93 -11.17 0.14 0.03
C GLY A 93 -11.87 1.45 -0.31
N VAL A 94 -12.22 2.26 0.71
CA VAL A 94 -12.80 3.60 0.51
C VAL A 94 -11.77 4.54 -0.11
N HIS A 95 -10.53 4.55 0.42
CA HIS A 95 -9.42 5.36 -0.07
C HIS A 95 -9.13 5.09 -1.55
N ASP A 96 -8.97 3.81 -1.92
CA ASP A 96 -8.62 3.41 -3.28
C ASP A 96 -9.76 3.66 -4.26
N TYR A 97 -10.99 3.38 -3.84
CA TYR A 97 -12.17 3.67 -4.64
C TYR A 97 -12.32 5.17 -4.90
N LEU A 98 -12.23 6.00 -3.87
CA LEU A 98 -12.37 7.45 -4.01
C LEU A 98 -11.23 8.06 -4.83
N SER A 99 -9.98 7.65 -4.60
CA SER A 99 -8.84 8.17 -5.37
C SER A 99 -8.97 7.85 -6.86
N GLY A 100 -9.37 6.63 -7.21
CA GLY A 100 -9.59 6.22 -8.60
C GLY A 100 -10.80 6.90 -9.24
N MET A 101 -11.95 6.89 -8.58
CA MET A 101 -13.19 7.43 -9.13
C MET A 101 -13.21 8.96 -9.22
N ILE A 102 -12.62 9.65 -8.24
CA ILE A 102 -12.49 11.12 -8.31
C ILE A 102 -11.53 11.51 -9.43
N SER A 103 -10.38 10.80 -9.56
CA SER A 103 -9.46 11.01 -10.67
C SER A 103 -10.15 10.79 -12.02
N LEU A 104 -10.92 9.71 -12.16
CA LEU A 104 -11.69 9.41 -13.38
C LEU A 104 -12.62 10.57 -13.75
N ARG A 105 -13.39 11.10 -12.80
CA ARG A 105 -14.29 12.25 -13.02
C ARG A 105 -13.56 13.57 -13.29
N LYS A 106 -12.30 13.68 -12.87
CA LYS A 106 -11.43 14.84 -13.09
C LYS A 106 -10.47 14.64 -14.27
N GLY A 107 -10.88 13.89 -15.29
CA GLY A 107 -10.10 13.71 -16.50
C GLY A 107 -8.82 12.89 -16.33
N GLY A 108 -8.74 11.99 -15.35
CA GLY A 108 -7.53 11.22 -15.04
C GLY A 108 -6.46 12.03 -14.32
N ALA A 109 -6.86 13.07 -13.56
CA ALA A 109 -5.96 13.93 -12.79
C ALA A 109 -5.14 13.12 -11.78
N SER A 110 -3.87 13.49 -11.58
CA SER A 110 -2.99 12.89 -10.56
C SER A 110 -3.50 13.15 -9.15
N LEU A 111 -3.06 12.35 -8.18
CA LEU A 111 -3.51 12.51 -6.79
C LEU A 111 -3.28 13.93 -6.23
N PRO A 112 -2.10 14.59 -6.40
CA PRO A 112 -1.93 15.97 -5.93
C PRO A 112 -2.89 16.97 -6.58
N GLU A 113 -3.24 16.77 -7.86
CA GLU A 113 -4.21 17.61 -8.56
C GLU A 113 -5.62 17.42 -7.98
N VAL A 114 -6.02 16.15 -7.73
CA VAL A 114 -7.29 15.84 -7.06
C VAL A 114 -7.35 16.50 -5.68
N VAL A 115 -6.31 16.32 -4.86
CA VAL A 115 -6.23 16.93 -3.53
C VAL A 115 -6.26 18.45 -3.60
N GLY A 116 -5.53 19.05 -4.56
CA GLY A 116 -5.49 20.48 -4.76
C GLY A 116 -6.83 21.12 -5.10
N THR A 117 -7.65 20.43 -5.91
CA THR A 117 -9.01 20.91 -6.25
C THR A 117 -9.97 20.86 -5.06
N GLU A 118 -9.75 19.97 -4.09
CA GLU A 118 -10.63 19.83 -2.92
C GLU A 118 -10.13 20.62 -1.70
N LEU A 119 -8.82 20.59 -1.42
CA LEU A 119 -8.21 21.15 -0.21
C LEU A 119 -7.41 22.44 -0.47
N GLY A 120 -7.27 22.86 -1.72
CA GLY A 120 -6.63 24.14 -2.10
C GLY A 120 -5.16 24.03 -2.52
N LYS A 121 -4.65 25.10 -3.14
CA LYS A 121 -3.32 25.16 -3.79
C LYS A 121 -2.14 24.91 -2.84
N GLY A 122 -2.20 25.38 -1.59
CA GLY A 122 -1.12 25.16 -0.61
C GLY A 122 -0.95 23.67 -0.31
N VAL A 123 -2.05 22.96 -0.09
CA VAL A 123 -2.06 21.50 0.14
C VAL A 123 -1.61 20.75 -1.12
N GLN A 124 -1.97 21.24 -2.31
CA GLN A 124 -1.52 20.66 -3.58
C GLN A 124 0.00 20.64 -3.73
N ILE A 125 0.66 21.78 -3.42
CA ILE A 125 2.12 21.88 -3.51
C ILE A 125 2.77 20.92 -2.53
N PHE A 126 2.28 20.89 -1.27
CA PHE A 126 2.75 19.94 -0.27
C PHE A 126 2.58 18.48 -0.74
N MET A 127 1.42 18.14 -1.29
CA MET A 127 1.12 16.80 -1.80
C MET A 127 1.99 16.39 -2.98
N ARG A 128 2.34 17.32 -3.86
CA ARG A 128 3.29 17.06 -4.96
C ARG A 128 4.66 16.65 -4.41
N LEU A 129 5.19 17.41 -3.46
CA LEU A 129 6.47 17.12 -2.83
C LEU A 129 6.43 15.79 -2.05
N LEU A 130 5.42 15.60 -1.21
CA LEU A 130 5.24 14.39 -0.42
C LEU A 130 5.10 13.16 -1.31
N SER A 131 4.33 13.25 -2.41
CA SER A 131 4.16 12.14 -3.36
C SER A 131 5.47 11.80 -4.08
N ILE A 132 6.26 12.78 -4.49
CA ILE A 132 7.56 12.53 -5.13
C ILE A 132 8.51 11.84 -4.14
N VAL A 133 8.61 12.35 -2.91
CA VAL A 133 9.42 11.73 -1.85
C VAL A 133 8.97 10.29 -1.60
N LEU A 134 7.67 10.07 -1.41
CA LEU A 134 7.12 8.73 -1.23
C LEU A 134 7.51 7.79 -2.37
N LEU A 135 7.33 8.23 -3.62
CA LEU A 135 7.55 7.39 -4.80
C LEU A 135 9.04 7.07 -5.01
N VAL A 136 9.94 7.97 -4.64
CA VAL A 136 11.39 7.73 -4.62
C VAL A 136 11.75 6.71 -3.53
N LEU A 137 11.27 6.88 -2.29
CA LEU A 137 11.51 5.95 -1.19
C LEU A 137 10.94 4.56 -1.51
N LEU A 138 9.71 4.50 -2.03
CA LEU A 138 9.06 3.25 -2.44
C LEU A 138 9.85 2.56 -3.54
N THR A 139 10.26 3.28 -4.59
CA THR A 139 11.04 2.68 -5.68
C THR A 139 12.36 2.15 -5.17
N THR A 140 13.01 2.85 -4.25
CA THR A 140 14.25 2.39 -3.62
C THR A 140 14.04 1.10 -2.84
N THR A 141 12.97 0.99 -2.05
CA THR A 141 12.66 -0.25 -1.30
C THR A 141 12.28 -1.40 -2.23
N PHE A 142 11.54 -1.10 -3.31
CA PHE A 142 11.10 -2.08 -4.31
C PHE A 142 12.19 -2.44 -5.34
N LEU A 143 13.30 -1.76 -5.30
CA LEU A 143 14.53 -2.12 -5.99
C LEU A 143 15.43 -2.99 -5.09
N SER A 144 15.65 -2.55 -3.86
CA SER A 144 16.57 -3.20 -2.91
C SER A 144 16.03 -4.54 -2.38
N GLY A 145 14.73 -4.61 -2.07
CA GLY A 145 14.09 -5.82 -1.54
C GLY A 145 14.18 -7.02 -2.50
N PRO A 146 13.68 -6.91 -3.74
CA PRO A 146 13.85 -7.95 -4.76
C PRO A 146 15.30 -8.31 -5.06
N ALA A 147 16.21 -7.33 -5.10
CA ALA A 147 17.62 -7.58 -5.32
C ALA A 147 18.22 -8.49 -4.25
N THR A 148 17.83 -8.31 -2.98
CA THR A 148 18.27 -9.16 -1.88
C THR A 148 17.66 -10.56 -1.95
N LEU A 149 16.38 -10.68 -2.28
CA LEU A 149 15.74 -11.98 -2.48
C LEU A 149 16.37 -12.76 -3.64
N LEU A 150 16.71 -12.08 -4.75
CA LEU A 150 17.44 -12.68 -5.87
C LEU A 150 18.84 -13.16 -5.48
N GLN A 151 19.54 -12.39 -4.65
CA GLN A 151 20.83 -12.78 -4.09
C GLN A 151 20.73 -14.09 -3.31
N GLY A 152 19.72 -14.20 -2.42
CA GLY A 152 19.45 -15.42 -1.66
C GLY A 152 19.07 -16.62 -2.54
N LEU A 153 18.26 -16.40 -3.59
CA LEU A 153 17.90 -17.44 -4.55
C LEU A 153 19.11 -17.98 -5.34
N ALA A 154 20.04 -17.09 -5.69
CA ALA A 154 21.26 -17.46 -6.41
C ALA A 154 22.31 -18.17 -5.53
N GLY A 155 22.08 -18.31 -4.22
CA GLY A 155 23.02 -18.93 -3.30
C GLY A 155 24.30 -18.10 -3.08
N LEU A 156 24.27 -16.81 -3.38
CA LEU A 156 25.44 -15.92 -3.38
C LEU A 156 25.64 -15.15 -2.05
N GLY A 157 25.13 -15.66 -0.94
CA GLY A 157 25.34 -15.10 0.39
C GLY A 157 24.06 -14.78 1.16
N THR A 158 24.20 -14.14 2.34
CA THR A 158 23.11 -13.84 3.27
C THR A 158 22.17 -12.75 2.76
N MET A 159 20.91 -12.83 3.15
CA MET A 159 19.88 -11.81 2.86
C MET A 159 20.03 -10.61 3.83
N THR A 160 21.16 -9.92 3.78
CA THR A 160 21.39 -8.74 4.60
C THR A 160 21.08 -7.45 3.81
N PHE A 161 20.44 -6.49 4.47
CA PHE A 161 20.24 -5.14 3.94
C PHE A 161 21.27 -4.14 4.47
N GLN A 162 22.31 -4.60 5.16
CA GLN A 162 23.29 -3.74 5.81
C GLN A 162 24.60 -3.64 5.02
N GLY A 163 25.04 -2.42 4.78
CA GLY A 163 26.37 -2.09 4.31
C GLY A 163 26.59 -2.20 2.79
N PRO A 164 27.84 -2.11 2.32
CA PRO A 164 28.20 -2.05 0.90
C PRO A 164 27.98 -3.35 0.12
N LEU A 165 27.47 -4.39 0.74
CA LEU A 165 27.14 -5.69 0.15
C LEU A 165 25.72 -5.74 -0.47
N ILE A 166 25.15 -4.58 -0.80
CA ILE A 166 23.97 -4.54 -1.65
C ILE A 166 24.29 -5.35 -2.90
N PRO A 167 23.39 -6.27 -3.31
CA PRO A 167 23.62 -7.07 -4.52
C PRO A 167 23.52 -6.20 -5.77
N ILE A 168 24.55 -5.38 -5.96
CA ILE A 168 24.61 -4.31 -6.98
C ILE A 168 24.29 -4.83 -8.39
N VAL A 169 24.67 -6.07 -8.69
CA VAL A 169 24.35 -6.68 -9.99
C VAL A 169 22.86 -6.79 -10.20
N TRP A 170 22.12 -7.27 -9.17
CA TRP A 170 20.67 -7.39 -9.24
C TRP A 170 19.99 -6.02 -9.24
N VAL A 171 20.52 -5.08 -8.46
CA VAL A 171 20.10 -3.68 -8.48
C VAL A 171 20.21 -3.10 -9.89
N LEU A 172 21.35 -3.29 -10.57
CA LEU A 172 21.56 -2.78 -11.92
C LEU A 172 20.64 -3.45 -12.95
N ILE A 173 20.37 -4.76 -12.82
CA ILE A 173 19.43 -5.48 -13.70
C ILE A 173 18.02 -4.92 -13.56
N ILE A 174 17.51 -4.78 -12.33
CA ILE A 174 16.16 -4.26 -12.06
C ILE A 174 16.07 -2.78 -12.48
N PHE A 175 17.12 -2.01 -12.22
CA PHE A 175 17.19 -0.60 -12.60
C PHE A 175 17.20 -0.43 -14.13
N GLY A 176 17.89 -1.32 -14.85
CA GLY A 176 17.84 -1.38 -16.32
C GLY A 176 16.42 -1.68 -16.83
N TYR A 177 15.70 -2.59 -16.18
CA TYR A 177 14.28 -2.83 -16.46
C TYR A 177 13.43 -1.56 -16.24
N TYR A 178 13.59 -0.84 -15.11
CA TYR A 178 12.85 0.40 -14.85
C TYR A 178 13.12 1.47 -15.90
N THR A 179 14.37 1.57 -16.35
CA THR A 179 14.75 2.50 -17.42
C THR A 179 14.03 2.17 -18.72
N LEU A 180 14.02 0.89 -19.10
CA LEU A 180 13.33 0.39 -20.29
C LEU A 180 11.81 0.63 -20.19
N ALA A 181 11.21 0.34 -19.02
CA ALA A 181 9.80 0.51 -18.76
C ALA A 181 9.35 1.98 -18.84
N THR A 182 10.21 2.94 -18.46
CA THR A 182 9.94 4.36 -18.56
C THR A 182 9.80 4.84 -20.02
N VAL A 183 10.52 4.21 -20.95
CA VAL A 183 10.52 4.57 -22.38
C VAL A 183 9.35 3.91 -23.12
N LEU A 184 8.97 2.68 -22.74
CA LEU A 184 7.96 1.90 -23.43
C LEU A 184 6.53 2.34 -23.08
N PRO A 185 5.56 2.21 -24.01
CA PRO A 185 4.14 2.37 -23.71
C PRO A 185 3.65 1.35 -22.68
N VAL A 186 2.69 1.78 -21.82
CA VAL A 186 2.11 0.98 -20.72
C VAL A 186 1.60 -0.39 -21.19
N ASP A 187 0.87 -0.44 -22.31
CA ASP A 187 0.18 -1.63 -22.80
C ASP A 187 1.13 -2.74 -23.27
N LYS A 188 2.30 -2.40 -23.82
CA LYS A 188 3.23 -3.39 -24.41
C LYS A 188 3.96 -4.22 -23.35
N LEU A 189 4.40 -3.58 -22.26
CA LEU A 189 5.13 -4.25 -21.19
C LEU A 189 4.17 -4.94 -20.22
N ILE A 190 3.17 -4.20 -19.78
CA ILE A 190 2.14 -4.61 -18.82
C ILE A 190 1.27 -5.75 -19.39
N GLY A 191 0.82 -5.64 -20.64
CA GLY A 191 -0.11 -6.59 -21.21
C GLY A 191 0.40 -8.03 -21.36
N ARG A 192 1.73 -8.22 -21.42
CA ARG A 192 2.34 -9.53 -21.65
C ARG A 192 2.87 -10.20 -20.38
N PHE A 193 3.49 -9.45 -19.47
CA PHE A 193 4.17 -9.99 -18.29
C PHE A 193 3.27 -10.02 -17.04
N TYR A 194 2.37 -9.06 -16.87
CA TYR A 194 1.51 -8.98 -15.70
C TYR A 194 0.61 -10.21 -15.47
N PRO A 195 0.01 -10.86 -16.48
CA PRO A 195 -0.75 -12.08 -16.25
C PRO A 195 0.10 -13.23 -15.69
N ILE A 196 1.37 -13.33 -16.07
CA ILE A 196 2.29 -14.35 -15.55
C ILE A 196 2.61 -14.05 -14.09
N PHE A 197 3.00 -12.81 -13.79
CA PHE A 197 3.32 -12.37 -12.42
C PHE A 197 2.14 -12.50 -11.48
N GLY A 198 0.94 -12.11 -11.93
CA GLY A 198 -0.30 -12.29 -11.18
C GLY A 198 -0.62 -13.75 -10.92
N GLY A 199 -0.41 -14.61 -11.90
CA GLY A 199 -0.58 -16.06 -11.76
C GLY A 199 0.37 -16.65 -10.72
N VAL A 200 1.64 -16.26 -10.73
CA VAL A 200 2.63 -16.73 -9.75
C VAL A 200 2.34 -16.21 -8.33
N LEU A 201 1.94 -14.94 -8.21
CA LEU A 201 1.55 -14.35 -6.92
C LEU A 201 0.30 -15.03 -6.33
N LEU A 202 -0.71 -15.30 -7.17
CA LEU A 202 -1.91 -16.03 -6.76
C LEU A 202 -1.58 -17.48 -6.39
N PHE A 203 -0.73 -18.17 -7.15
CA PHE A 203 -0.24 -19.50 -6.83
C PHE A 203 0.42 -19.53 -5.45
N MET A 204 1.29 -18.58 -5.16
CA MET A 204 1.94 -18.42 -3.87
C MET A 204 0.91 -18.24 -2.74
N GLY A 205 0.01 -17.26 -2.86
CA GLY A 205 -0.98 -16.96 -1.83
C GLY A 205 -1.91 -18.15 -1.56
N ILE A 206 -2.47 -18.74 -2.61
CA ILE A 206 -3.37 -19.91 -2.50
C ILE A 206 -2.59 -21.12 -1.97
N GLY A 207 -1.39 -21.37 -2.47
CA GLY A 207 -0.55 -22.50 -2.03
C GLY A 207 -0.22 -22.43 -0.54
N ILE A 208 0.24 -21.28 -0.06
CA ILE A 208 0.51 -21.05 1.37
C ILE A 208 -0.77 -21.22 2.20
N MET A 209 -1.88 -20.63 1.77
CA MET A 209 -3.17 -20.74 2.46
C MET A 209 -3.64 -22.21 2.57
N VAL A 210 -3.56 -22.99 1.49
CA VAL A 210 -3.98 -24.39 1.47
C VAL A 210 -3.12 -25.22 2.43
N VAL A 211 -1.79 -25.07 2.39
CA VAL A 211 -0.89 -25.81 3.30
C VAL A 211 -1.15 -25.41 4.76
N MET A 212 -1.27 -24.11 5.02
CA MET A 212 -1.52 -23.57 6.36
C MET A 212 -2.83 -24.15 6.95
N LEU A 213 -3.92 -24.10 6.20
CA LEU A 213 -5.22 -24.61 6.66
C LEU A 213 -5.25 -26.13 6.82
N SER A 214 -4.56 -26.87 5.93
CA SER A 214 -4.59 -28.35 5.94
C SER A 214 -3.65 -28.97 6.98
N ARG A 215 -2.52 -28.31 7.30
CA ARG A 215 -1.49 -28.90 8.17
C ARG A 215 -1.34 -28.19 9.52
N PHE A 216 -1.59 -26.89 9.58
CA PHE A 216 -1.28 -26.03 10.72
C PHE A 216 -2.49 -25.30 11.30
N GLY A 217 -3.72 -25.75 10.96
CA GLY A 217 -4.94 -25.04 11.36
C GLY A 217 -5.11 -24.87 12.89
N GLY A 218 -4.56 -25.78 13.69
CA GLY A 218 -4.59 -25.70 15.16
C GLY A 218 -3.53 -24.76 15.77
N GLU A 219 -2.52 -24.37 15.00
CA GLU A 219 -1.37 -23.58 15.47
C GLU A 219 -1.48 -22.09 15.09
N MET A 220 -2.54 -21.73 14.35
CA MET A 220 -2.75 -20.37 13.88
C MET A 220 -3.07 -19.41 15.04
N PRO A 221 -2.53 -18.17 15.02
CA PRO A 221 -2.90 -17.16 16.01
C PRO A 221 -4.40 -16.88 16.02
N GLU A 222 -4.99 -16.77 17.21
CA GLU A 222 -6.41 -16.50 17.40
C GLU A 222 -6.61 -15.18 18.16
N LEU A 223 -7.72 -14.49 17.90
CA LEU A 223 -8.09 -13.29 18.66
C LEU A 223 -8.38 -13.62 20.14
N THR A 224 -8.74 -14.88 20.42
CA THR A 224 -8.92 -15.40 21.79
C THR A 224 -7.61 -15.47 22.59
N ASP A 225 -6.45 -15.44 21.93
CA ASP A 225 -5.13 -15.40 22.59
C ASP A 225 -4.83 -14.04 23.21
N GLY A 226 -5.72 -13.07 23.03
CA GLY A 226 -5.69 -11.72 23.58
C GLY A 226 -5.25 -10.67 22.57
N LEU A 227 -5.69 -9.43 22.83
CA LEU A 227 -5.42 -8.26 21.99
C LEU A 227 -4.28 -7.39 22.54
N HIS A 228 -3.56 -7.86 23.54
CA HIS A 228 -2.42 -7.15 24.12
C HIS A 228 -1.24 -7.08 23.14
N ASN A 229 -0.43 -6.04 23.34
CA ASN A 229 0.80 -5.88 22.57
C ASN A 229 1.81 -6.99 22.95
N ARG A 230 2.19 -7.80 21.97
CA ARG A 230 3.18 -8.88 22.15
C ARG A 230 4.59 -8.47 21.74
N GLN A 231 4.77 -7.26 21.20
CA GLN A 231 6.09 -6.77 20.78
C GLN A 231 7.01 -6.53 21.96
N THR A 232 8.22 -7.08 21.89
CA THR A 232 9.21 -7.05 22.98
C THR A 232 10.12 -5.82 22.97
N ASN A 233 10.08 -5.00 21.92
CA ASN A 233 10.94 -3.83 21.75
C ASN A 233 10.50 -2.57 22.52
N GLY A 234 9.46 -2.66 23.36
CA GLY A 234 8.93 -1.56 24.16
C GLY A 234 8.11 -0.51 23.39
N LEU A 235 7.89 -0.69 22.09
CA LEU A 235 7.07 0.20 21.29
C LEU A 235 5.56 -0.10 21.49
N PRO A 236 4.70 0.93 21.57
CA PRO A 236 3.28 0.73 21.80
C PRO A 236 2.58 0.14 20.56
N LEU A 237 1.51 -0.64 20.79
CA LEU A 237 0.71 -1.19 19.71
C LEU A 237 0.13 -0.08 18.81
N PHE A 238 -0.43 0.99 19.41
CA PHE A 238 -0.87 2.17 18.69
C PHE A 238 0.21 3.26 18.79
N PRO A 239 0.68 3.83 17.70
CA PRO A 239 0.28 3.68 16.30
C PRO A 239 1.13 2.66 15.52
N MET A 240 2.10 1.98 16.17
CA MET A 240 3.16 1.26 15.48
C MET A 240 2.67 0.11 14.60
N MET A 241 1.76 -0.73 15.10
CA MET A 241 1.16 -1.82 14.31
C MET A 241 0.43 -1.29 13.08
N PHE A 242 -0.31 -0.18 13.24
CA PHE A 242 -1.11 0.41 12.17
C PHE A 242 -0.27 0.91 11.00
N VAL A 243 0.92 1.45 11.30
CA VAL A 243 1.87 1.87 10.27
C VAL A 243 2.66 0.69 9.70
N SER A 244 3.01 -0.30 10.53
CA SER A 244 3.72 -1.51 10.06
C SER A 244 2.92 -2.28 9.00
N ILE A 245 1.60 -2.44 9.20
CA ILE A 245 0.71 -3.13 8.26
C ILE A 245 0.28 -2.22 7.08
N ALA A 246 0.71 -0.99 7.05
CA ALA A 246 0.28 0.07 6.14
C ALA A 246 -0.41 -0.43 4.84
N CYS A 247 0.33 -0.99 3.91
CA CYS A 247 -0.21 -1.37 2.60
C CYS A 247 -1.30 -2.45 2.68
N GLY A 248 -1.20 -3.40 3.61
CA GLY A 248 -2.20 -4.47 3.75
C GLY A 248 -3.55 -4.04 4.35
N ALA A 249 -3.68 -2.77 4.77
CA ALA A 249 -4.91 -2.23 5.33
C ALA A 249 -5.34 -0.92 4.67
N ILE A 250 -4.42 0.02 4.48
CA ILE A 250 -4.61 1.28 3.76
C ILE A 250 -3.26 1.85 3.34
N SER A 251 -3.13 2.36 2.11
CA SER A 251 -1.87 2.86 1.57
C SER A 251 -2.06 4.11 0.72
N GLY A 252 -1.35 5.18 1.04
CA GLY A 252 -1.34 6.40 0.24
C GLY A 252 -0.70 6.21 -1.14
N PHE A 253 0.24 5.26 -1.27
CA PHE A 253 0.80 4.88 -2.56
C PHE A 253 -0.29 4.46 -3.54
N HIS A 254 -1.33 3.73 -3.10
CA HIS A 254 -2.45 3.33 -3.95
C HIS A 254 -3.16 4.54 -4.56
N GLY A 255 -3.27 5.64 -3.79
CA GLY A 255 -3.82 6.91 -4.29
C GLY A 255 -3.02 7.51 -5.45
N THR A 256 -1.73 7.16 -5.60
CA THR A 256 -0.94 7.57 -6.76
C THR A 256 -1.07 6.58 -7.94
N GLN A 257 -1.43 5.33 -7.69
CA GLN A 257 -1.60 4.29 -8.72
C GLN A 257 -3.02 4.30 -9.31
N SER A 258 -4.03 4.48 -8.50
CA SER A 258 -5.43 4.51 -8.93
C SER A 258 -5.71 5.53 -10.05
N PRO A 259 -5.13 6.74 -10.07
CA PRO A 259 -5.24 7.66 -11.20
C PRO A 259 -4.66 7.14 -12.51
N LEU A 260 -3.59 6.33 -12.47
CA LEU A 260 -3.05 5.71 -13.68
C LEU A 260 -4.06 4.74 -14.29
N MET A 261 -4.71 3.94 -13.44
CA MET A 261 -5.72 2.99 -13.89
C MET A 261 -7.02 3.69 -14.29
N ALA A 262 -7.39 4.80 -13.65
CA ALA A 262 -8.53 5.63 -14.03
C ALA A 262 -8.45 6.10 -15.49
N ARG A 263 -7.23 6.31 -16.01
CA ARG A 263 -6.97 6.63 -17.42
C ARG A 263 -7.19 5.45 -18.38
N CYS A 264 -7.45 4.26 -17.86
CA CYS A 264 -7.70 3.05 -18.65
C CYS A 264 -9.13 2.52 -18.52
N VAL A 265 -9.88 2.99 -17.52
CA VAL A 265 -11.26 2.57 -17.23
C VAL A 265 -12.23 3.11 -18.26
N THR A 266 -13.05 2.25 -18.83
CA THR A 266 -14.00 2.59 -19.92
C THR A 266 -15.42 2.89 -19.44
N ASN A 267 -15.77 2.55 -18.20
CA ASN A 267 -17.09 2.80 -17.61
C ASN A 267 -17.00 2.90 -16.09
N GLU A 268 -17.70 3.85 -15.46
CA GLU A 268 -17.69 4.08 -14.00
C GLU A 268 -18.11 2.85 -13.19
N ARG A 269 -19.00 2.00 -13.71
CA ARG A 269 -19.43 0.75 -13.06
C ARG A 269 -18.30 -0.23 -12.76
N GLN A 270 -17.19 -0.12 -13.47
CA GLN A 270 -16.01 -0.96 -13.26
C GLN A 270 -15.20 -0.56 -12.02
N GLY A 271 -15.39 0.67 -11.52
CA GLY A 271 -14.56 1.26 -10.46
C GLY A 271 -14.54 0.48 -9.17
N ARG A 272 -15.70 -0.05 -8.70
CA ARG A 272 -15.76 -0.86 -7.48
C ARG A 272 -14.90 -2.13 -7.59
N TRP A 273 -15.04 -2.83 -8.71
CA TRP A 273 -14.26 -4.05 -8.94
C TRP A 273 -12.75 -3.73 -9.03
N ILE A 274 -12.39 -2.70 -9.77
CA ILE A 274 -10.99 -2.36 -10.06
C ILE A 274 -10.30 -1.78 -8.82
N PHE A 275 -10.87 -0.76 -8.17
CA PHE A 275 -10.18 -0.05 -7.09
C PHE A 275 -10.45 -0.68 -5.72
N TYR A 276 -11.70 -0.76 -5.32
CA TYR A 276 -12.06 -1.36 -4.03
C TYR A 276 -11.75 -2.87 -4.00
N GLY A 277 -12.03 -3.58 -5.09
CA GLY A 277 -11.79 -5.03 -5.20
C GLY A 277 -10.31 -5.39 -5.16
N ALA A 278 -9.44 -4.58 -5.80
CA ALA A 278 -7.98 -4.80 -5.73
C ALA A 278 -7.45 -4.62 -4.31
N MET A 279 -7.94 -3.61 -3.57
CA MET A 279 -7.56 -3.41 -2.15
C MET A 279 -7.99 -4.59 -1.27
N VAL A 280 -9.19 -5.15 -1.50
CA VAL A 280 -9.64 -6.33 -0.77
C VAL A 280 -8.79 -7.55 -1.11
N ALA A 281 -8.43 -7.75 -2.38
CA ALA A 281 -7.52 -8.83 -2.78
C ALA A 281 -6.13 -8.69 -2.13
N GLU A 282 -5.64 -7.47 -2.00
CA GLU A 282 -4.40 -7.17 -1.28
C GLU A 282 -4.53 -7.45 0.23
N GLY A 283 -5.63 -7.06 0.85
CA GLY A 283 -5.93 -7.37 2.26
C GLY A 283 -6.00 -8.89 2.53
N ILE A 284 -6.52 -9.67 1.59
CA ILE A 284 -6.48 -11.14 1.67
C ILE A 284 -5.04 -11.65 1.64
N LEU A 285 -4.20 -11.11 0.77
CA LEU A 285 -2.78 -11.48 0.70
C LEU A 285 -2.05 -11.13 2.01
N ALA A 286 -2.31 -9.95 2.56
CA ALA A 286 -1.77 -9.54 3.86
C ALA A 286 -2.23 -10.45 5.00
N LEU A 287 -3.51 -10.84 5.01
CA LEU A 287 -4.06 -11.77 5.99
C LEU A 287 -3.37 -13.14 5.93
N ILE A 288 -3.11 -13.66 4.72
CA ILE A 288 -2.40 -14.94 4.52
C ILE A 288 -0.98 -14.83 5.10
N TRP A 289 -0.23 -13.77 4.80
CA TRP A 289 1.14 -13.62 5.27
C TRP A 289 1.25 -13.35 6.78
N ALA A 290 0.33 -12.58 7.36
CA ALA A 290 0.26 -12.40 8.81
C ALA A 290 0.02 -13.73 9.52
N ALA A 291 -0.95 -14.51 9.02
CA ALA A 291 -1.26 -15.83 9.57
C ALA A 291 -0.09 -16.80 9.40
N ALA A 292 0.50 -16.89 8.21
CA ALA A 292 1.63 -17.78 7.93
C ALA A 292 2.85 -17.47 8.82
N ALA A 293 3.20 -16.18 8.97
CA ALA A 293 4.30 -15.77 9.83
C ALA A 293 4.03 -16.07 11.31
N GLY A 294 2.80 -15.84 11.77
CA GLY A 294 2.41 -16.13 13.15
C GLY A 294 2.20 -17.61 13.47
N THR A 295 2.27 -18.50 12.47
CA THR A 295 2.04 -19.96 12.65
C THR A 295 3.33 -20.77 12.54
N MET A 296 4.22 -20.40 11.59
CA MET A 296 5.32 -21.27 11.16
C MET A 296 6.42 -21.48 12.18
N PHE A 297 6.68 -20.50 13.03
CA PHE A 297 7.90 -20.48 13.83
C PHE A 297 7.71 -21.13 15.19
N ALA A 298 8.63 -22.01 15.54
CA ALA A 298 8.68 -22.68 16.83
C ALA A 298 10.13 -22.81 17.30
N ASP A 299 10.33 -22.64 18.59
CA ASP A 299 11.52 -23.04 19.34
C ASP A 299 11.06 -24.01 20.42
N PRO A 300 11.03 -25.32 20.13
CA PRO A 300 10.54 -26.33 21.08
C PRO A 300 11.41 -26.45 22.35
N GLU A 301 12.71 -26.16 22.26
CA GLU A 301 13.62 -26.22 23.39
C GLU A 301 13.33 -25.11 24.41
N ALA A 302 12.94 -23.92 23.90
CA ALA A 302 12.49 -22.81 24.73
C ALA A 302 10.99 -22.82 25.02
N GLY A 303 10.21 -23.74 24.43
CA GLY A 303 8.76 -23.80 24.56
C GLY A 303 8.02 -22.64 23.86
N LEU A 304 8.65 -22.01 22.85
CA LEU A 304 8.10 -20.86 22.14
C LEU A 304 7.50 -21.29 20.82
N TYR A 305 6.27 -20.86 20.56
CA TYR A 305 5.51 -21.22 19.37
C TYR A 305 4.79 -20.01 18.78
N GLY A 306 4.47 -20.06 17.49
CA GLY A 306 3.69 -19.04 16.81
C GLY A 306 4.37 -17.68 16.83
N ILE A 307 3.71 -16.65 17.35
CA ILE A 307 4.24 -15.28 17.40
C ILE A 307 5.48 -15.18 18.29
N ASP A 308 5.53 -15.93 19.41
CA ASP A 308 6.68 -15.91 20.31
C ASP A 308 7.89 -16.65 19.68
N GLY A 309 7.64 -17.72 18.94
CA GLY A 309 8.65 -18.40 18.13
C GLY A 309 9.18 -17.49 17.00
N LEU A 310 8.31 -16.71 16.36
CA LEU A 310 8.72 -15.71 15.37
C LEU A 310 9.60 -14.62 15.99
N GLN A 311 9.31 -14.16 17.21
CA GLN A 311 10.12 -13.18 17.92
C GLN A 311 11.50 -13.76 18.28
N ALA A 312 11.55 -15.00 18.75
CA ALA A 312 12.80 -15.71 19.02
C ALA A 312 13.64 -15.88 17.75
N PHE A 313 12.99 -16.25 16.63
CA PHE A 313 13.63 -16.32 15.31
C PHE A 313 14.23 -14.97 14.91
N ALA A 314 13.49 -13.87 15.06
CA ALA A 314 13.98 -12.54 14.74
C ALA A 314 15.16 -12.13 15.63
N ALA A 315 15.12 -12.45 16.92
CA ALA A 315 16.21 -12.17 17.86
C ALA A 315 17.51 -12.95 17.53
N ALA A 316 17.39 -14.13 16.94
CA ALA A 316 18.51 -14.95 16.48
C ALA A 316 19.16 -14.45 15.18
N HIS A 317 18.52 -13.51 14.45
CA HIS A 317 18.99 -12.98 13.16
C HIS A 317 19.13 -11.43 13.21
N PRO A 318 19.94 -10.88 14.12
CA PRO A 318 20.06 -9.44 14.28
C PRO A 318 20.67 -8.80 13.02
N GLY A 319 20.05 -7.71 12.55
CA GLY A 319 20.52 -6.97 11.38
C GLY A 319 20.12 -7.59 10.03
N GLU A 320 19.42 -8.74 10.02
CA GLU A 320 18.90 -9.32 8.79
C GLU A 320 17.47 -8.80 8.47
N ASN A 321 17.04 -8.96 7.22
CA ASN A 321 15.65 -8.68 6.85
C ASN A 321 14.74 -9.83 7.26
N ILE A 322 14.13 -9.70 8.44
CA ILE A 322 13.28 -10.74 9.00
C ILE A 322 12.10 -11.07 8.08
N ALA A 323 11.48 -10.07 7.46
CA ALA A 323 10.35 -10.34 6.55
C ALA A 323 10.79 -11.15 5.33
N ALA A 324 11.95 -10.88 4.75
CA ALA A 324 12.49 -11.67 3.63
C ALA A 324 12.86 -13.09 4.05
N LEU A 325 13.46 -13.26 5.24
CA LEU A 325 13.77 -14.59 5.81
C LEU A 325 12.51 -15.40 6.06
N VAL A 326 11.45 -14.78 6.60
CA VAL A 326 10.14 -15.41 6.79
C VAL A 326 9.56 -15.88 5.46
N VAL A 327 9.59 -15.02 4.44
CA VAL A 327 9.11 -15.37 3.09
C VAL A 327 9.85 -16.59 2.54
N ASP A 328 11.18 -16.59 2.60
CA ASP A 328 11.98 -17.72 2.12
C ASP A 328 11.68 -19.01 2.91
N ARG A 329 11.67 -18.91 4.23
CA ARG A 329 11.45 -20.07 5.12
C ARG A 329 10.06 -20.68 4.93
N VAL A 330 9.00 -19.86 4.97
CA VAL A 330 7.62 -20.31 4.77
C VAL A 330 7.44 -20.92 3.38
N SER A 331 7.92 -20.22 2.33
CA SER A 331 7.73 -20.69 0.96
C SER A 331 8.42 -22.01 0.68
N ARG A 332 9.67 -22.17 1.09
CA ARG A 332 10.42 -23.42 0.87
C ARG A 332 9.91 -24.58 1.73
N SER A 333 9.60 -24.31 2.99
CA SER A 333 9.15 -25.36 3.90
C SER A 333 7.75 -25.87 3.54
N TRP A 334 6.84 -24.98 3.17
CA TRP A 334 5.44 -25.36 2.92
C TRP A 334 5.15 -25.79 1.48
N LEU A 335 5.83 -25.18 0.49
CA LEU A 335 5.60 -25.48 -0.92
C LEU A 335 6.70 -26.35 -1.55
N GLY A 336 7.67 -26.79 -0.73
CA GLY A 336 8.84 -27.55 -1.22
C GLY A 336 9.77 -26.72 -2.08
N THR A 337 10.81 -27.33 -2.64
CA THR A 337 11.87 -26.58 -3.33
C THR A 337 11.34 -25.83 -4.57
N ILE A 338 10.62 -26.50 -5.46
CA ILE A 338 10.12 -25.89 -6.71
C ILE A 338 9.03 -24.86 -6.42
N GLY A 339 8.06 -25.25 -5.58
CA GLY A 339 6.97 -24.34 -5.19
C GLY A 339 7.48 -23.12 -4.42
N GLY A 340 8.48 -23.31 -3.55
CA GLY A 340 9.15 -22.22 -2.85
C GLY A 340 9.86 -21.26 -3.78
N ILE A 341 10.61 -21.74 -4.77
CA ILE A 341 11.25 -20.87 -5.79
C ILE A 341 10.19 -20.07 -6.54
N LEU A 342 9.11 -20.72 -7.01
CA LEU A 342 8.03 -20.03 -7.72
C LEU A 342 7.37 -18.96 -6.82
N ALA A 343 7.13 -19.28 -5.54
CA ALA A 343 6.56 -18.34 -4.58
C ALA A 343 7.46 -17.09 -4.40
N ILE A 344 8.76 -17.31 -4.20
CA ILE A 344 9.73 -16.21 -4.06
C ILE A 344 9.80 -15.36 -5.33
N ILE A 345 9.75 -15.98 -6.52
CA ILE A 345 9.65 -15.24 -7.79
C ILE A 345 8.40 -14.36 -7.82
N GLY A 346 7.26 -14.84 -7.31
CA GLY A 346 6.04 -14.04 -7.18
C GLY A 346 6.23 -12.82 -6.27
N VAL A 347 6.90 -12.99 -5.13
CA VAL A 347 7.23 -11.91 -4.19
C VAL A 347 8.21 -10.91 -4.81
N ILE A 348 9.12 -11.34 -5.69
CA ILE A 348 10.07 -10.48 -6.38
C ILE A 348 9.38 -9.72 -7.52
N ALA A 349 8.50 -10.37 -8.27
CA ALA A 349 7.87 -9.79 -9.44
C ALA A 349 6.91 -8.64 -9.09
N ALA A 350 6.14 -8.77 -8.02
CA ALA A 350 5.18 -7.76 -7.60
C ALA A 350 5.83 -6.39 -7.31
N PRO A 351 6.86 -6.25 -6.45
CA PRO A 351 7.51 -4.97 -6.22
C PRO A 351 8.26 -4.43 -7.45
N ILE A 352 8.76 -5.28 -8.33
CA ILE A 352 9.40 -4.82 -9.58
C ILE A 352 8.36 -4.11 -10.47
N THR A 353 7.15 -4.66 -10.60
CA THR A 353 6.08 -4.01 -11.36
C THR A 353 5.56 -2.74 -10.67
N SER A 354 5.45 -2.76 -9.35
CA SER A 354 5.05 -1.58 -8.56
C SER A 354 6.07 -0.45 -8.63
N GLY A 355 7.37 -0.77 -8.62
CA GLY A 355 8.43 0.23 -8.73
C GLY A 355 8.48 0.93 -10.09
N ASP A 356 8.21 0.20 -11.18
CA ASP A 356 8.05 0.77 -12.52
C ASP A 356 6.90 1.79 -12.55
N THR A 357 5.73 1.39 -12.05
CA THR A 357 4.55 2.28 -12.05
C THR A 357 4.71 3.44 -11.06
N ALA A 358 5.46 3.26 -9.97
CA ALA A 358 5.80 4.34 -9.04
C ALA A 358 6.65 5.42 -9.71
N LEU A 359 7.70 5.04 -10.44
CA LEU A 359 8.52 6.00 -11.21
C LEU A 359 7.71 6.69 -12.30
N ARG A 360 6.79 5.98 -12.94
CA ARG A 360 5.87 6.56 -13.91
C ARG A 360 4.95 7.59 -13.26
N SER A 361 4.38 7.28 -12.09
CA SER A 361 3.57 8.22 -11.30
C SER A 361 4.37 9.47 -10.91
N ALA A 362 5.60 9.29 -10.38
CA ALA A 362 6.47 10.41 -10.02
C ALA A 362 6.76 11.31 -11.23
N ARG A 363 7.08 10.71 -12.38
CA ARG A 363 7.30 11.43 -13.64
C ARG A 363 6.07 12.23 -14.06
N LEU A 364 4.88 11.64 -13.97
CA LEU A 364 3.63 12.32 -14.35
C LEU A 364 3.31 13.47 -13.39
N ILE A 365 3.50 13.32 -12.07
CA ILE A 365 3.31 14.39 -11.10
C ILE A 365 4.23 15.58 -11.39
N VAL A 366 5.51 15.32 -11.72
CA VAL A 366 6.46 16.37 -12.11
C VAL A 366 6.05 17.01 -13.46
N ALA A 367 5.63 16.19 -14.42
CA ALA A 367 5.18 16.68 -15.73
C ALA A 367 3.94 17.58 -15.62
N ASP A 368 2.96 17.19 -14.81
CA ASP A 368 1.76 17.98 -14.53
C ASP A 368 2.15 19.34 -13.88
N PHE A 369 3.10 19.30 -12.94
CA PHE A 369 3.60 20.52 -12.30
C PHE A 369 4.31 21.48 -13.28
N MET A 370 5.13 20.91 -14.19
CA MET A 370 5.89 21.68 -15.18
C MET A 370 5.08 21.99 -16.44
N HIS A 371 3.82 21.53 -16.54
CA HIS A 371 2.97 21.63 -17.74
C HIS A 371 3.65 21.05 -19.00
N LEU A 372 4.42 19.96 -18.86
CA LEU A 372 5.18 19.34 -19.94
C LEU A 372 4.44 18.16 -20.56
N SER A 373 4.23 18.23 -21.89
CA SER A 373 3.68 17.09 -22.63
C SER A 373 4.59 15.86 -22.55
N GLN A 374 4.01 14.70 -22.25
CA GLN A 374 4.73 13.43 -22.14
C GLN A 374 4.79 12.60 -23.43
N ARG A 375 4.22 13.10 -24.55
CA ARG A 375 4.32 12.45 -25.85
C ARG A 375 5.77 12.30 -26.35
N PRO A 376 6.63 13.37 -26.31
CA PRO A 376 8.03 13.24 -26.72
C PRO A 376 8.85 12.45 -25.70
N ILE A 377 9.63 11.47 -26.16
CA ILE A 377 10.56 10.67 -25.33
C ILE A 377 11.55 11.57 -24.58
N ARG A 378 12.03 12.63 -25.23
CA ARG A 378 12.96 13.61 -24.62
C ARG A 378 12.40 14.19 -23.32
N ASN A 379 11.14 14.60 -23.31
CA ASN A 379 10.49 15.16 -22.11
C ASN A 379 10.36 14.10 -20.99
N ARG A 380 10.05 12.86 -21.36
CA ARG A 380 10.00 11.75 -20.39
C ARG A 380 11.37 11.52 -19.75
N LEU A 381 12.44 11.44 -20.54
CA LEU A 381 13.79 11.20 -20.04
C LEU A 381 14.30 12.40 -19.20
N MET A 382 14.00 13.63 -19.58
CA MET A 382 14.40 14.83 -18.84
C MET A 382 13.89 14.82 -17.40
N ILE A 383 12.68 14.30 -17.16
CA ILE A 383 12.12 14.18 -15.81
C ILE A 383 12.57 12.88 -15.14
N ALA A 384 12.64 11.78 -15.89
CA ALA A 384 12.95 10.47 -15.34
C ALA A 384 14.41 10.37 -14.84
N ILE A 385 15.38 10.95 -15.56
CA ILE A 385 16.81 10.84 -15.20
C ILE A 385 17.10 11.39 -13.78
N PRO A 386 16.66 12.61 -13.40
CA PRO A 386 16.86 13.08 -12.02
C PRO A 386 16.22 12.17 -10.97
N LEU A 387 15.01 11.64 -11.24
CA LEU A 387 14.35 10.70 -10.32
C LEU A 387 15.15 9.40 -10.19
N PHE A 388 15.67 8.86 -11.30
CA PHE A 388 16.54 7.69 -11.28
C PHE A 388 17.83 7.93 -10.50
N VAL A 389 18.47 9.10 -10.64
CA VAL A 389 19.65 9.47 -9.87
C VAL A 389 19.34 9.50 -8.37
N CYS A 390 18.20 10.07 -7.98
CA CYS A 390 17.78 10.08 -6.58
C CYS A 390 17.54 8.65 -6.05
N VAL A 391 16.81 7.80 -6.78
CA VAL A 391 16.57 6.40 -6.38
C VAL A 391 17.88 5.64 -6.26
N PHE A 392 18.78 5.78 -7.22
CA PHE A 392 20.08 5.10 -7.19
C PHE A 392 20.94 5.55 -6.01
N GLY A 393 20.94 6.85 -5.70
CA GLY A 393 21.63 7.37 -4.51
C GLY A 393 21.05 6.83 -3.21
N MET A 394 19.72 6.70 -3.14
CA MET A 394 19.04 6.17 -1.94
C MET A 394 19.26 4.68 -1.71
N VAL A 395 19.65 3.89 -2.71
CA VAL A 395 19.99 2.45 -2.55
C VAL A 395 21.15 2.25 -1.59
N PHE A 396 22.04 3.22 -1.43
CA PHE A 396 23.19 3.16 -0.50
C PHE A 396 22.84 3.58 0.94
N VAL A 397 21.62 4.01 1.19
CA VAL A 397 21.10 4.29 2.54
C VAL A 397 20.61 2.97 3.17
N ASP A 398 20.71 2.84 4.49
CA ASP A 398 20.20 1.66 5.20
C ASP A 398 18.73 1.39 4.86
N PHE A 399 18.45 0.14 4.47
CA PHE A 399 17.11 -0.26 4.00
C PHE A 399 16.03 -0.01 5.06
N ASN A 400 16.33 -0.31 6.33
CA ASN A 400 15.33 -0.15 7.40
C ASN A 400 14.97 1.32 7.62
N VAL A 401 15.93 2.23 7.43
CA VAL A 401 15.67 3.68 7.48
C VAL A 401 14.75 4.07 6.32
N VAL A 402 15.10 3.68 5.10
CA VAL A 402 14.28 3.98 3.91
C VAL A 402 12.88 3.39 4.05
N TRP A 403 12.76 2.14 4.51
CA TRP A 403 11.49 1.46 4.73
C TRP A 403 10.59 2.18 5.73
N ARG A 404 11.13 2.63 6.86
CA ARG A 404 10.36 3.31 7.90
C ARG A 404 9.86 4.69 7.43
N TYR A 405 10.71 5.47 6.77
CA TYR A 405 10.27 6.74 6.18
C TYR A 405 9.25 6.53 5.05
N PHE A 406 9.43 5.50 4.22
CA PHE A 406 8.41 5.07 3.24
C PHE A 406 7.07 4.78 3.94
N ALA A 407 7.07 3.95 4.98
CA ALA A 407 5.86 3.56 5.69
C ALA A 407 5.10 4.78 6.25
N TRP A 408 5.79 5.72 6.90
CA TRP A 408 5.17 6.93 7.44
C TRP A 408 4.67 7.90 6.36
N THR A 409 5.46 8.18 5.34
CA THR A 409 5.05 9.06 4.22
C THR A 409 3.85 8.48 3.48
N ASN A 410 3.81 7.16 3.35
CA ASN A 410 2.71 6.42 2.77
C ASN A 410 1.40 6.63 3.55
N GLN A 411 1.42 6.50 4.88
CA GLN A 411 0.25 6.74 5.72
C GLN A 411 -0.18 8.22 5.71
N THR A 412 0.77 9.13 5.72
CA THR A 412 0.50 10.57 5.65
C THR A 412 -0.21 10.93 4.34
N LEU A 413 0.22 10.36 3.22
CA LEU A 413 -0.44 10.56 1.92
C LEU A 413 -1.88 10.08 1.93
N ALA A 414 -2.15 8.92 2.56
CA ALA A 414 -3.50 8.38 2.71
C ALA A 414 -4.43 9.32 3.51
N VAL A 415 -3.91 9.98 4.54
CA VAL A 415 -4.66 11.00 5.31
C VAL A 415 -5.19 12.09 4.39
N PHE A 416 -4.32 12.71 3.58
CA PHE A 416 -4.74 13.79 2.67
C PHE A 416 -5.73 13.32 1.61
N THR A 417 -5.56 12.10 1.11
CA THR A 417 -6.49 11.49 0.14
C THR A 417 -7.89 11.32 0.75
N LEU A 418 -7.97 10.82 1.98
CA LEU A 418 -9.24 10.65 2.69
C LEU A 418 -9.92 11.99 3.01
N TRP A 419 -9.15 13.01 3.42
CA TRP A 419 -9.69 14.37 3.62
C TRP A 419 -10.20 14.98 2.32
N ALA A 420 -9.49 14.82 1.21
CA ALA A 420 -9.96 15.27 -0.11
C ALA A 420 -11.23 14.53 -0.53
N GLY A 421 -11.28 13.21 -0.33
CA GLY A 421 -12.49 12.40 -0.53
C GLY A 421 -13.66 12.85 0.33
N THR A 422 -13.41 13.23 1.59
CA THR A 422 -14.43 13.79 2.51
C THR A 422 -15.06 15.07 1.95
N VAL A 423 -14.23 16.02 1.52
CA VAL A 423 -14.68 17.29 0.94
C VAL A 423 -15.42 17.05 -0.38
N PHE A 424 -14.88 16.18 -1.24
CA PHE A 424 -15.53 15.81 -2.50
C PHE A 424 -16.93 15.22 -2.27
N LEU A 425 -17.06 14.24 -1.38
CA LEU A 425 -18.34 13.60 -1.08
C LEU A 425 -19.35 14.58 -0.45
N TYR A 426 -18.89 15.49 0.40
CA TYR A 426 -19.74 16.54 0.93
C TYR A 426 -20.29 17.43 -0.19
N LYS A 427 -19.44 17.93 -1.09
CA LYS A 427 -19.86 18.74 -2.25
C LYS A 427 -20.84 17.97 -3.15
N ASN A 428 -20.50 16.72 -3.46
CA ASN A 428 -21.33 15.86 -4.32
C ASN A 428 -22.70 15.58 -3.69
N SER A 429 -22.77 15.35 -2.38
CA SER A 429 -24.03 15.12 -1.66
C SER A 429 -24.96 16.34 -1.69
N ARG A 430 -24.40 17.54 -1.66
CA ARG A 430 -25.16 18.81 -1.77
C ARG A 430 -25.73 19.01 -3.18
N THR A 431 -24.98 18.63 -4.20
CA THR A 431 -25.42 18.77 -5.59
C THR A 431 -26.51 17.74 -5.95
N THR A 432 -26.36 16.50 -5.50
CA THR A 432 -27.29 15.40 -5.83
C THR A 432 -28.46 15.29 -4.85
N ASN A 433 -28.34 15.83 -3.66
CA ASN A 433 -29.30 15.77 -2.52
C ASN A 433 -29.77 14.34 -2.19
N LYS A 434 -28.99 13.32 -2.53
CA LYS A 434 -29.40 11.91 -2.41
C LYS A 434 -28.93 11.24 -1.12
N TYR A 435 -27.70 11.57 -0.68
CA TYR A 435 -27.07 10.99 0.52
C TYR A 435 -26.35 12.09 1.32
N PRO A 436 -27.04 12.82 2.22
CA PRO A 436 -26.49 14.01 2.88
C PRO A 436 -25.28 13.72 3.78
N TYR A 437 -25.14 12.49 4.26
CA TYR A 437 -24.05 12.06 5.14
C TYR A 437 -23.00 11.22 4.41
N ALA A 438 -22.96 11.24 3.06
CA ALA A 438 -22.00 10.48 2.25
C ALA A 438 -20.55 10.67 2.67
N TYR A 439 -20.19 11.89 3.08
CA TYR A 439 -18.82 12.23 3.47
C TYR A 439 -18.32 11.46 4.71
N LEU A 440 -19.21 10.93 5.55
CA LEU A 440 -18.83 10.16 6.75
C LEU A 440 -18.02 8.91 6.41
N ILE A 441 -18.25 8.29 5.24
CA ILE A 441 -17.50 7.10 4.83
C ILE A 441 -16.00 7.37 4.64
N ALA A 442 -15.64 8.61 4.32
CA ALA A 442 -14.23 9.04 4.21
C ALA A 442 -13.76 9.79 5.45
N LEU A 443 -14.62 10.55 6.12
CA LEU A 443 -14.28 11.35 7.31
C LEU A 443 -13.83 10.46 8.48
N ILE A 444 -14.56 9.38 8.76
CA ILE A 444 -14.24 8.50 9.89
C ILE A 444 -12.82 7.91 9.73
N PRO A 445 -12.47 7.25 8.61
CA PRO A 445 -11.11 6.79 8.42
C PRO A 445 -10.09 7.94 8.31
N ALA A 446 -10.45 9.13 7.80
CA ALA A 446 -9.55 10.28 7.77
C ALA A 446 -9.14 10.73 9.19
N LEU A 447 -10.09 10.80 10.13
CA LEU A 447 -9.82 11.14 11.52
C LEU A 447 -8.92 10.09 12.18
N PHE A 448 -9.25 8.81 12.00
CA PHE A 448 -8.45 7.71 12.55
C PHE A 448 -7.02 7.72 12.00
N MET A 449 -6.85 7.83 10.68
CA MET A 449 -5.54 7.84 10.06
C MET A 449 -4.73 9.11 10.37
N THR A 450 -5.40 10.24 10.64
CA THR A 450 -4.73 11.45 11.18
C THR A 450 -4.12 11.16 12.54
N MET A 451 -4.87 10.53 13.45
CA MET A 451 -4.36 10.09 14.75
C MET A 451 -3.16 9.17 14.61
N VAL A 452 -3.25 8.15 13.73
CA VAL A 452 -2.18 7.20 13.46
C VAL A 452 -0.92 7.90 12.95
N SER A 453 -1.04 8.69 11.87
CA SER A 453 0.12 9.30 11.21
C SER A 453 0.81 10.35 12.09
N VAL A 454 0.05 11.19 12.80
CA VAL A 454 0.62 12.22 13.67
C VAL A 454 1.25 11.60 14.92
N SER A 455 0.58 10.65 15.58
CA SER A 455 1.19 10.00 16.76
C SER A 455 2.45 9.20 16.41
N TYR A 456 2.48 8.59 15.20
CA TYR A 456 3.64 7.80 14.78
C TYR A 456 4.92 8.61 14.72
N ILE A 457 4.92 9.78 14.06
CA ILE A 457 6.14 10.59 13.92
C ILE A 457 6.73 11.02 15.28
N PHE A 458 5.88 11.19 16.28
CA PHE A 458 6.36 11.52 17.63
C PHE A 458 6.86 10.31 18.41
N ILE A 459 6.27 9.12 18.21
CA ILE A 459 6.58 7.91 18.99
C ILE A 459 7.72 7.10 18.38
N ALA A 460 7.74 6.97 17.07
CA ALA A 460 8.66 6.09 16.36
C ALA A 460 10.13 6.47 16.52
N PRO A 461 11.05 5.48 16.55
CA PRO A 461 12.50 5.71 16.67
C PRO A 461 13.09 6.60 15.57
N GLU A 462 12.54 6.56 14.38
CA GLU A 462 12.92 7.36 13.22
C GLU A 462 12.37 8.79 13.24
N GLY A 463 11.40 9.06 14.12
CA GLY A 463 10.82 10.38 14.35
C GLY A 463 11.41 11.08 15.59
N PHE A 464 10.55 11.66 16.42
CA PHE A 464 10.99 12.34 17.64
C PHE A 464 11.32 11.38 18.81
N HIS A 465 10.98 10.10 18.67
CA HIS A 465 11.30 9.02 19.62
C HIS A 465 10.82 9.27 21.06
N PHE A 466 9.63 9.87 21.23
CA PHE A 466 9.05 10.16 22.54
C PHE A 466 8.80 8.91 23.38
N ALA A 467 8.67 7.74 22.77
CA ALA A 467 8.57 6.47 23.48
C ALA A 467 9.79 6.23 24.39
N LYS A 468 11.02 6.55 23.92
CA LYS A 468 12.26 6.33 24.67
C LYS A 468 12.35 7.19 25.94
N ILE A 469 11.76 8.38 25.94
CA ILE A 469 11.83 9.35 27.04
C ILE A 469 10.53 9.41 27.87
N GLY A 470 9.62 8.43 27.68
CA GLY A 470 8.39 8.34 28.46
C GLY A 470 7.32 9.40 28.10
N LEU A 471 7.46 10.11 26.98
CA LEU A 471 6.56 11.18 26.53
C LEU A 471 5.54 10.72 25.48
N SER A 472 5.23 9.43 25.39
CA SER A 472 4.22 8.91 24.45
C SER A 472 2.85 9.59 24.61
N TRP A 473 2.47 10.00 25.81
CA TRP A 473 1.22 10.70 26.06
C TRP A 473 1.15 12.07 25.34
N VAL A 474 2.30 12.77 25.21
CA VAL A 474 2.40 14.03 24.45
C VAL A 474 2.10 13.79 22.98
N ALA A 475 2.61 12.69 22.42
CA ALA A 475 2.33 12.31 21.04
C ALA A 475 0.81 12.13 20.79
N TYR A 476 0.13 11.45 21.72
CA TYR A 476 -1.32 11.25 21.63
C TYR A 476 -2.10 12.56 21.80
N LEU A 477 -1.65 13.44 22.71
CA LEU A 477 -2.26 14.76 22.89
C LEU A 477 -2.13 15.59 21.59
N VAL A 478 -0.92 15.69 21.02
CA VAL A 478 -0.69 16.44 19.78
C VAL A 478 -1.51 15.86 18.62
N ALA A 479 -1.56 14.53 18.49
CA ALA A 479 -2.37 13.88 17.48
C ALA A 479 -3.88 14.16 17.67
N GLY A 480 -4.36 14.11 18.92
CA GLY A 480 -5.74 14.45 19.26
C GLY A 480 -6.09 15.90 18.93
N VAL A 481 -5.25 16.86 19.35
CA VAL A 481 -5.42 18.28 19.05
C VAL A 481 -5.43 18.54 17.54
N THR A 482 -4.48 17.93 16.79
CA THR A 482 -4.41 18.07 15.34
C THR A 482 -5.68 17.52 14.68
N THR A 483 -6.14 16.35 15.09
CA THR A 483 -7.34 15.71 14.55
C THR A 483 -8.58 16.55 14.82
N MET A 484 -8.72 17.08 16.04
CA MET A 484 -9.84 17.95 16.40
C MET A 484 -9.78 19.30 15.68
N ALA A 485 -8.59 19.85 15.46
CA ALA A 485 -8.42 21.09 14.69
C ALA A 485 -8.84 20.90 13.22
N LEU A 486 -8.47 19.80 12.60
CA LEU A 486 -8.88 19.47 11.22
C LEU A 486 -10.40 19.23 11.15
N LEU A 487 -10.98 18.51 12.10
CA LEU A 487 -12.43 18.30 12.18
C LEU A 487 -13.17 19.64 12.37
N GLY A 488 -12.70 20.48 13.31
CA GLY A 488 -13.25 21.81 13.54
C GLY A 488 -13.16 22.70 12.30
N GLY A 489 -12.02 22.67 11.60
CA GLY A 489 -11.83 23.35 10.32
C GLY A 489 -12.81 22.90 9.25
N PHE A 490 -13.01 21.57 9.11
CA PHE A 490 -14.01 21.00 8.20
C PHE A 490 -15.43 21.45 8.54
N ILE A 491 -15.82 21.38 9.83
CA ILE A 491 -17.16 21.82 10.28
C ILE A 491 -17.35 23.32 10.01
N ALA A 492 -16.36 24.17 10.30
CA ALA A 492 -16.41 25.59 10.01
C ALA A 492 -16.55 25.86 8.50
N TRP A 493 -15.78 25.15 7.68
CA TRP A 493 -15.87 25.23 6.22
C TRP A 493 -17.26 24.81 5.72
N VAL A 494 -17.82 23.73 6.25
CA VAL A 494 -19.19 23.26 5.96
C VAL A 494 -20.21 24.36 6.27
N LYS A 495 -20.15 25.00 7.46
CA LYS A 495 -21.08 26.06 7.86
C LYS A 495 -21.03 27.28 6.94
N ILE A 496 -19.85 27.65 6.47
CA ILE A 496 -19.66 28.78 5.53
C ILE A 496 -20.30 28.45 4.18
N ASN A 497 -20.02 27.26 3.63
CA ASN A 497 -20.53 26.86 2.32
C ASN A 497 -22.01 26.41 2.32
N THR A 498 -22.63 26.25 3.48
CA THR A 498 -24.07 25.97 3.59
C THR A 498 -24.90 27.24 3.56
N LYS A 499 -24.30 28.41 3.83
CA LYS A 499 -24.97 29.72 3.80
C LYS A 499 -24.96 30.40 2.45
N GLN A 500 -24.19 29.90 1.52
CA GLN A 500 -24.19 30.29 0.10
C GLN A 500 -25.04 29.31 -0.73
#